data_50c42080b5ab15f7e3d7533f15e42c9c
#
_entry.id   50c42080b5ab15f7e3d7533f15e42c9c
#
_cell.length_a   1.000
_cell.length_b   1.000
_cell.length_c   1.000
_cell.angle_alpha   90.00
_cell.angle_beta   90.00
_cell.angle_gamma   90.00
#
_symmetry.space_group_name_H-M   'P 1'
#
loop_
_entity.id
_entity.type
_entity.pdbx_description
1 polymer ?
#
loop_
_entity_poly.entity_id
_entity_poly.type
_entity_poly.pdbx_seq_one_letter_code
_entity_poly.pdbx_strand_id
1 'polypeptide(L)'
;LADWLRKTYMLERPFSDLAAWVNYLSQADIPVLRRTMRELARLRENEENVNGRQISAAILHDPLMTLRVLAYIEAHRRRSQTADITTIDRAVMMIGVTPFFQKFDSLPLVEDTLKSHPQALIGLLRVITRARLASVLARDWAALRHDLDTDEVTVAALLHDTAEILLWCFAPGLMLRIRAMQEQERTLRSAEAQQAVLGIKAMDLQLALARAWRLPELLQTLMDNAHAAHPRVRNVVCAVDLARHLANGWDDPALPDDLAAVSQLLGIGREALIDRIGRFVSIPPAQPPAEVQPEDPATP
;
A
#
# COMPACT_ATOMS: atom_id res chain seq x y z
N LEU A 1 -6.32 -19.71 28.46
CA LEU A 1 -7.59 -20.24 27.97
C LEU A 1 -8.30 -19.17 27.13
N ALA A 2 -8.73 -19.55 25.93
CA ALA A 2 -9.46 -18.79 24.94
C ALA A 2 -8.63 -18.09 23.85
N ASP A 3 -7.73 -18.82 23.24
CA ASP A 3 -7.31 -18.56 21.86
C ASP A 3 -8.29 -19.27 20.92
N TRP A 4 -9.56 -18.87 21.02
CA TRP A 4 -10.61 -19.35 20.14
C TRP A 4 -10.49 -18.64 18.80
N LEU A 5 -9.91 -19.33 17.79
CA LEU A 5 -10.28 -19.25 16.38
C LEU A 5 -11.29 -18.12 16.09
N ARG A 6 -10.87 -16.88 16.05
CA ARG A 6 -11.65 -15.82 15.41
C ARG A 6 -11.63 -16.11 13.92
N LYS A 7 -12.51 -17.04 13.47
CA LYS A 7 -12.85 -17.13 12.07
C LYS A 7 -13.32 -15.75 11.67
N THR A 8 -12.45 -15.00 11.05
CA THR A 8 -12.83 -13.73 10.47
C THR A 8 -13.75 -14.04 9.31
N TYR A 9 -15.05 -13.81 9.51
CA TYR A 9 -16.05 -14.05 8.47
C TYR A 9 -15.93 -12.94 7.42
N MET A 10 -16.05 -13.29 6.15
CA MET A 10 -16.16 -12.29 5.10
C MET A 10 -17.49 -11.53 5.25
N LEU A 11 -17.40 -10.22 5.13
CA LEU A 11 -18.55 -9.34 5.29
C LEU A 11 -19.32 -9.23 3.96
N GLU A 12 -20.60 -9.54 4.03
CA GLU A 12 -21.53 -9.37 2.90
C GLU A 12 -22.22 -8.02 2.91
N ARG A 13 -22.28 -7.37 4.08
CA ARG A 13 -22.96 -6.08 4.29
C ARG A 13 -22.03 -5.11 5.01
N PRO A 14 -22.12 -3.81 4.71
CA PRO A 14 -21.32 -2.81 5.42
C PRO A 14 -21.77 -2.69 6.88
N PHE A 15 -20.85 -2.26 7.73
CA PHE A 15 -21.18 -1.83 9.08
C PHE A 15 -21.84 -0.46 9.06
N SER A 16 -22.51 -0.11 10.17
CA SER A 16 -23.25 1.14 10.32
C SER A 16 -22.39 2.39 10.36
N ASP A 17 -21.14 2.25 10.86
CA ASP A 17 -20.26 3.38 11.11
C ASP A 17 -18.78 2.98 11.11
N LEU A 18 -17.90 3.99 11.14
CA LEU A 18 -16.45 3.83 11.14
C LEU A 18 -15.95 3.04 12.36
N ALA A 19 -16.56 3.24 13.53
CA ALA A 19 -16.10 2.58 14.75
C ALA A 19 -16.31 1.05 14.69
N ALA A 20 -17.41 0.60 14.10
CA ALA A 20 -17.69 -0.81 13.89
C ALA A 20 -16.68 -1.44 12.89
N TRP A 21 -16.34 -0.73 11.81
CA TRP A 21 -15.30 -1.15 10.87
C TRP A 21 -13.94 -1.29 11.56
N VAL A 22 -13.54 -0.30 12.34
CA VAL A 22 -12.27 -0.30 13.07
C VAL A 22 -12.23 -1.44 14.08
N ASN A 23 -13.29 -1.62 14.88
CA ASN A 23 -13.35 -2.69 15.86
C ASN A 23 -13.22 -4.07 15.22
N TYR A 24 -13.85 -4.28 14.07
CA TYR A 24 -13.75 -5.55 13.35
C TYR A 24 -12.37 -5.78 12.76
N LEU A 25 -11.85 -4.84 11.97
CA LEU A 25 -10.60 -5.00 11.23
C LEU A 25 -9.35 -4.95 12.12
N SER A 26 -9.36 -4.17 13.20
CA SER A 26 -8.23 -4.10 14.14
C SER A 26 -8.01 -5.40 14.92
N GLN A 27 -9.02 -6.23 15.02
CA GLN A 27 -8.97 -7.53 15.71
C GLN A 27 -8.87 -8.72 14.75
N ALA A 28 -8.93 -8.47 13.43
CA ALA A 28 -8.87 -9.52 12.43
C ALA A 28 -7.48 -10.18 12.40
N ASP A 29 -7.45 -11.49 12.12
CA ASP A 29 -6.19 -12.20 11.87
C ASP A 29 -5.76 -11.91 10.43
N ILE A 30 -4.94 -10.86 10.29
CA ILE A 30 -4.52 -10.29 8.99
C ILE A 30 -3.74 -11.35 8.21
N PRO A 31 -4.21 -11.80 7.03
CA PRO A 31 -3.46 -12.74 6.21
C PRO A 31 -2.24 -12.06 5.57
N VAL A 32 -1.29 -12.88 5.09
CA VAL A 32 -0.09 -12.41 4.39
C VAL A 32 0.05 -13.10 3.04
N LEU A 33 0.87 -12.57 2.15
CA LEU A 33 1.10 -13.19 0.85
C LEU A 33 1.86 -14.51 1.00
N ARG A 34 1.43 -15.55 0.29
CA ARG A 34 2.13 -16.85 0.21
C ARG A 34 3.58 -16.70 -0.22
N ARG A 35 3.85 -15.77 -1.15
CA ARG A 35 5.20 -15.47 -1.60
C ARG A 35 6.10 -15.03 -0.45
N THR A 36 5.62 -14.14 0.41
CA THR A 36 6.36 -13.65 1.59
C THR A 36 6.69 -14.80 2.53
N MET A 37 5.72 -15.67 2.83
CA MET A 37 5.96 -16.83 3.69
C MET A 37 6.99 -17.81 3.10
N ARG A 38 6.96 -18.04 1.78
CA ARG A 38 7.98 -18.87 1.11
C ARG A 38 9.37 -18.26 1.19
N GLU A 39 9.49 -16.95 1.05
CA GLU A 39 10.77 -16.24 1.12
C GLU A 39 11.32 -16.29 2.56
N LEU A 40 10.48 -16.04 3.56
CA LEU A 40 10.84 -16.16 4.97
C LEU A 40 11.24 -17.61 5.34
N ALA A 41 10.54 -18.62 4.83
CA ALA A 41 10.89 -20.03 5.04
C ALA A 41 12.30 -20.35 4.48
N ARG A 42 12.65 -19.86 3.27
CA ARG A 42 13.99 -20.01 2.71
C ARG A 42 15.07 -19.33 3.54
N LEU A 43 14.80 -18.14 4.05
CA LEU A 43 15.72 -17.45 4.95
C LEU A 43 15.94 -18.26 6.22
N ARG A 44 14.88 -18.84 6.78
CA ARG A 44 14.93 -19.65 7.99
C ARG A 44 15.78 -20.91 7.83
N GLU A 45 15.83 -21.54 6.65
CA GLU A 45 16.68 -22.70 6.38
C GLU A 45 18.17 -22.43 6.67
N ASN A 46 18.59 -21.17 6.64
CA ASN A 46 19.95 -20.74 6.92
C ASN A 46 19.99 -19.65 8.01
N GLU A 47 19.18 -19.80 9.05
CA GLU A 47 18.92 -18.79 10.09
C GLU A 47 20.19 -18.22 10.73
N GLU A 48 21.23 -19.04 10.91
CA GLU A 48 22.51 -18.64 11.51
C GLU A 48 23.23 -17.55 10.72
N ASN A 49 23.00 -17.47 9.40
CA ASN A 49 23.63 -16.50 8.51
C ASN A 49 22.68 -15.38 8.06
N VAL A 50 21.43 -15.39 8.54
CA VAL A 50 20.43 -14.39 8.19
C VAL A 50 20.57 -13.15 9.08
N ASN A 51 20.56 -11.99 8.44
CA ASN A 51 20.53 -10.71 9.13
C ASN A 51 19.18 -10.00 9.00
N GLY A 52 18.95 -9.00 9.85
CA GLY A 52 17.70 -8.22 9.86
C GLY A 52 17.36 -7.59 8.51
N ARG A 53 18.35 -7.15 7.73
CA ARG A 53 18.13 -6.53 6.40
C ARG A 53 17.54 -7.50 5.39
N GLN A 54 17.96 -8.77 5.41
CA GLN A 54 17.39 -9.80 4.52
C GLN A 54 15.94 -10.09 4.85
N ILE A 55 15.60 -10.17 6.15
CA ILE A 55 14.22 -10.31 6.61
C ILE A 55 13.40 -9.07 6.22
N SER A 56 13.93 -7.87 6.46
CA SER A 56 13.25 -6.62 6.10
C SER A 56 12.98 -6.52 4.60
N ALA A 57 13.92 -6.92 3.76
CA ALA A 57 13.75 -6.93 2.31
C ALA A 57 12.60 -7.86 1.87
N ALA A 58 12.47 -9.04 2.48
CA ALA A 58 11.36 -9.96 2.22
C ALA A 58 10.01 -9.37 2.65
N ILE A 59 9.96 -8.68 3.81
CA ILE A 59 8.75 -8.10 4.38
C ILE A 59 8.26 -6.89 3.60
N LEU A 60 9.15 -5.98 3.20
CA LEU A 60 8.80 -4.72 2.52
C LEU A 60 8.19 -4.90 1.13
N HIS A 61 8.01 -6.14 0.67
CA HIS A 61 7.21 -6.48 -0.50
C HIS A 61 5.75 -6.83 -0.19
N ASP A 62 5.38 -6.87 1.10
CA ASP A 62 4.04 -7.26 1.55
C ASP A 62 3.52 -6.26 2.59
N PRO A 63 2.59 -5.37 2.22
CA PRO A 63 2.03 -4.39 3.15
C PRO A 63 1.33 -5.03 4.35
N LEU A 64 0.74 -6.22 4.18
CA LEU A 64 0.05 -6.93 5.26
C LEU A 64 1.07 -7.50 6.28
N MET A 65 2.17 -8.08 5.81
CA MET A 65 3.24 -8.54 6.69
C MET A 65 3.95 -7.36 7.38
N THR A 66 4.20 -6.27 6.64
CA THR A 66 4.77 -5.03 7.19
C THR A 66 3.90 -4.50 8.33
N LEU A 67 2.59 -4.40 8.11
CA LEU A 67 1.63 -3.99 9.14
C LEU A 67 1.68 -4.92 10.36
N ARG A 68 1.65 -6.25 10.16
CA ARG A 68 1.69 -7.22 11.27
C ARG A 68 2.92 -7.04 12.14
N VAL A 69 4.09 -6.85 11.54
CA VAL A 69 5.35 -6.67 12.28
C VAL A 69 5.31 -5.38 13.10
N LEU A 70 4.88 -4.26 12.53
CA LEU A 70 4.78 -2.98 13.24
C LEU A 70 3.73 -3.04 14.35
N ALA A 71 2.54 -3.56 14.07
CA ALA A 71 1.49 -3.71 15.09
C ALA A 71 1.92 -4.65 16.23
N TYR A 72 2.68 -5.71 15.92
CA TYR A 72 3.23 -6.59 16.94
C TYR A 72 4.22 -5.86 17.87
N ILE A 73 5.13 -5.07 17.31
CA ILE A 73 6.10 -4.28 18.09
C ILE A 73 5.38 -3.30 19.01
N GLU A 74 4.43 -2.56 18.49
CA GLU A 74 3.69 -1.58 19.29
C GLU A 74 2.84 -2.24 20.40
N ALA A 75 2.24 -3.40 20.12
CA ALA A 75 1.52 -4.17 21.12
C ALA A 75 2.41 -4.70 22.25
N HIS A 76 3.72 -4.93 22.00
CA HIS A 76 4.70 -5.45 22.96
C HIS A 76 5.70 -4.39 23.43
N ARG A 77 5.44 -3.12 23.15
CA ARG A 77 6.29 -2.01 23.55
C ARG A 77 6.48 -1.96 25.06
N ARG A 78 7.73 -1.93 25.50
CA ARG A 78 8.07 -1.80 26.92
C ARG A 78 7.94 -0.34 27.35
N ARG A 79 7.54 -0.09 28.61
CA ARG A 79 7.43 1.27 29.17
C ARG A 79 8.76 2.06 29.14
N SER A 80 9.89 1.38 29.17
CA SER A 80 11.23 1.99 29.08
C SER A 80 11.65 2.36 27.66
N GLN A 81 10.89 1.96 26.64
CA GLN A 81 11.20 2.25 25.24
C GLN A 81 10.67 3.63 24.88
N THR A 82 11.56 4.60 24.75
CA THR A 82 11.21 5.99 24.41
C THR A 82 11.19 6.26 22.91
N ALA A 83 11.97 5.52 22.12
CA ALA A 83 12.03 5.69 20.68
C ALA A 83 10.95 4.89 19.94
N ASP A 84 10.31 5.51 18.97
CA ASP A 84 9.36 4.87 18.09
C ASP A 84 10.07 3.98 17.06
N ILE A 85 9.45 2.85 16.73
CA ILE A 85 9.93 1.93 15.69
C ILE A 85 9.14 2.18 14.41
N THR A 86 9.73 2.94 13.50
CA THR A 86 9.10 3.42 12.27
C THR A 86 9.51 2.60 11.04
N THR A 87 10.53 1.74 11.17
CA THR A 87 11.09 0.95 10.07
C THR A 87 11.14 -0.54 10.40
N ILE A 88 11.06 -1.38 9.36
CA ILE A 88 11.08 -2.84 9.54
C ILE A 88 12.43 -3.35 10.00
N ASP A 89 13.52 -2.74 9.55
CA ASP A 89 14.87 -3.14 9.99
C ASP A 89 15.03 -2.96 11.52
N ARG A 90 14.62 -1.82 12.06
CA ARG A 90 14.59 -1.58 13.50
C ARG A 90 13.67 -2.55 14.24
N ALA A 91 12.49 -2.87 13.66
CA ALA A 91 11.55 -3.82 14.22
C ALA A 91 12.17 -5.23 14.31
N VAL A 92 12.80 -5.72 13.26
CA VAL A 92 13.46 -7.04 13.23
C VAL A 92 14.65 -7.09 14.18
N MET A 93 15.47 -6.02 14.21
CA MET A 93 16.58 -5.94 15.19
C MET A 93 16.08 -5.99 16.63
N MET A 94 14.95 -5.37 16.93
CA MET A 94 14.38 -5.36 18.27
C MET A 94 13.79 -6.70 18.68
N ILE A 95 13.13 -7.38 17.76
CA ILE A 95 12.57 -8.74 17.99
C ILE A 95 13.71 -9.77 18.12
N GLY A 96 14.74 -9.65 17.28
CA GLY A 96 15.77 -10.68 17.06
C GLY A 96 15.35 -11.69 16.00
N VAL A 97 16.33 -12.28 15.29
CA VAL A 97 16.09 -13.18 14.15
C VAL A 97 15.30 -14.43 14.57
N THR A 98 15.80 -15.17 15.54
CA THR A 98 15.14 -16.42 16.02
C THR A 98 13.74 -16.17 16.61
N PRO A 99 13.51 -15.20 17.50
CA PRO A 99 12.16 -14.90 17.96
C PRO A 99 11.23 -14.42 16.86
N PHE A 100 11.75 -13.71 15.85
CA PHE A 100 10.98 -13.30 14.67
C PHE A 100 10.43 -14.53 13.93
N PHE A 101 11.29 -15.49 13.58
CA PHE A 101 10.85 -16.70 12.89
C PHE A 101 9.88 -17.54 13.74
N GLN A 102 10.11 -17.64 15.04
CA GLN A 102 9.18 -18.33 15.95
C GLN A 102 7.80 -17.67 15.99
N LYS A 103 7.76 -16.32 15.99
CA LYS A 103 6.50 -15.57 16.07
C LYS A 103 5.70 -15.60 14.80
N PHE A 104 6.37 -15.55 13.64
CA PHE A 104 5.74 -15.39 12.34
C PHE A 104 5.83 -16.65 11.46
N ASP A 105 5.99 -17.83 12.07
CA ASP A 105 6.15 -19.11 11.37
C ASP A 105 4.89 -19.56 10.61
N SER A 106 3.73 -19.41 11.22
CA SER A 106 2.45 -19.87 10.66
C SER A 106 1.41 -18.76 10.67
N LEU A 107 1.17 -18.19 9.50
CA LEU A 107 0.22 -17.11 9.31
C LEU A 107 -0.83 -17.50 8.27
N PRO A 108 -2.08 -16.98 8.39
CA PRO A 108 -3.08 -17.16 7.36
C PRO A 108 -2.60 -16.55 6.04
N LEU A 109 -2.93 -17.21 4.92
CA LEU A 109 -2.51 -16.76 3.61
C LEU A 109 -3.66 -16.07 2.86
N VAL A 110 -3.34 -14.97 2.19
CA VAL A 110 -4.30 -14.22 1.35
C VAL A 110 -4.93 -15.13 0.31
N GLU A 111 -4.13 -15.96 -0.36
CA GLU A 111 -4.58 -16.85 -1.43
C GLU A 111 -5.53 -17.93 -0.90
N ASP A 112 -5.37 -18.36 0.35
CA ASP A 112 -6.28 -19.33 0.98
C ASP A 112 -7.54 -18.63 1.47
N THR A 113 -7.40 -17.42 2.05
CA THR A 113 -8.53 -16.59 2.50
C THR A 113 -9.48 -16.27 1.35
N LEU A 114 -8.94 -15.88 0.17
CA LEU A 114 -9.72 -15.50 -1.00
C LEU A 114 -9.91 -16.61 -2.03
N LYS A 115 -9.66 -17.88 -1.67
CA LYS A 115 -9.76 -19.03 -2.60
C LYS A 115 -11.11 -19.11 -3.31
N SER A 116 -12.20 -18.81 -2.62
CA SER A 116 -13.56 -18.80 -3.18
C SER A 116 -13.94 -17.48 -3.89
N HIS A 117 -13.05 -16.48 -3.89
CA HIS A 117 -13.28 -15.15 -4.46
C HIS A 117 -12.13 -14.71 -5.39
N PRO A 118 -11.91 -15.41 -6.53
CA PRO A 118 -10.74 -15.16 -7.38
C PRO A 118 -10.69 -13.74 -7.94
N GLN A 119 -11.83 -13.12 -8.23
CA GLN A 119 -11.89 -11.74 -8.69
C GLN A 119 -11.43 -10.74 -7.60
N ALA A 120 -11.77 -11.01 -6.34
CA ALA A 120 -11.30 -10.21 -5.23
C ALA A 120 -9.78 -10.37 -4.99
N LEU A 121 -9.25 -11.58 -5.16
CA LEU A 121 -7.81 -11.81 -5.12
C LEU A 121 -7.07 -10.98 -6.19
N ILE A 122 -7.60 -10.92 -7.41
CA ILE A 122 -7.04 -10.09 -8.47
C ILE A 122 -7.11 -8.59 -8.08
N GLY A 123 -8.24 -8.15 -7.54
CA GLY A 123 -8.40 -6.77 -7.05
C GLY A 123 -7.37 -6.42 -5.97
N LEU A 124 -7.25 -7.28 -4.96
CA LEU A 124 -6.27 -7.14 -3.88
C LEU A 124 -4.83 -7.06 -4.40
N LEU A 125 -4.42 -7.98 -5.29
CA LEU A 125 -3.06 -8.01 -5.82
C LEU A 125 -2.73 -6.76 -6.65
N ARG A 126 -3.70 -6.15 -7.32
CA ARG A 126 -3.52 -4.85 -7.99
C ARG A 126 -3.21 -3.74 -6.98
N VAL A 127 -3.95 -3.69 -5.86
CA VAL A 127 -3.68 -2.69 -4.79
C VAL A 127 -2.30 -2.90 -4.18
N ILE A 128 -1.93 -4.15 -3.88
CA ILE A 128 -0.58 -4.46 -3.37
C ILE A 128 0.50 -4.07 -4.37
N THR A 129 0.30 -4.31 -5.66
CA THR A 129 1.27 -3.95 -6.71
C THR A 129 1.48 -2.44 -6.77
N ARG A 130 0.40 -1.64 -6.73
CA ARG A 130 0.53 -0.17 -6.73
C ARG A 130 1.13 0.35 -5.42
N ALA A 131 0.81 -0.24 -4.26
CA ALA A 131 1.43 0.13 -2.97
C ALA A 131 2.95 -0.13 -2.97
N ARG A 132 3.39 -1.24 -3.57
CA ARG A 132 4.82 -1.53 -3.77
C ARG A 132 5.48 -0.51 -4.70
N LEU A 133 4.83 -0.17 -5.82
CA LEU A 133 5.34 0.86 -6.72
C LEU A 133 5.44 2.21 -6.00
N ALA A 134 4.41 2.61 -5.27
CA ALA A 134 4.42 3.84 -4.47
C ALA A 134 5.59 3.87 -3.48
N SER A 135 5.83 2.75 -2.77
CA SER A 135 6.93 2.67 -1.80
C SER A 135 8.31 2.81 -2.43
N VAL A 136 8.52 2.22 -3.62
CA VAL A 136 9.78 2.32 -4.36
C VAL A 136 9.99 3.73 -4.90
N LEU A 137 8.95 4.35 -5.47
CA LEU A 137 9.00 5.73 -5.95
C LEU A 137 9.26 6.71 -4.80
N ALA A 138 8.52 6.57 -3.69
CA ALA A 138 8.70 7.42 -2.51
C ALA A 138 10.12 7.36 -1.96
N ARG A 139 10.71 6.16 -1.90
CA ARG A 139 12.11 5.95 -1.47
C ARG A 139 13.10 6.61 -2.41
N ASP A 140 12.94 6.40 -3.71
CA ASP A 140 13.81 6.95 -4.74
C ASP A 140 13.78 8.49 -4.72
N TRP A 141 12.62 9.08 -4.57
CA TRP A 141 12.46 10.54 -4.48
C TRP A 141 12.97 11.11 -3.16
N ALA A 142 12.77 10.41 -2.05
CA ALA A 142 13.33 10.80 -0.77
C ALA A 142 14.87 10.82 -0.82
N ALA A 143 15.49 9.80 -1.43
CA ALA A 143 16.93 9.76 -1.65
C ALA A 143 17.43 10.90 -2.54
N LEU A 144 16.71 11.23 -3.64
CA LEU A 144 17.05 12.36 -4.51
C LEU A 144 16.99 13.71 -3.76
N ARG A 145 16.08 13.83 -2.80
CA ARG A 145 15.90 15.03 -1.98
C ARG A 145 16.78 15.05 -0.73
N HIS A 146 17.69 14.09 -0.59
CA HIS A 146 18.57 13.95 0.55
C HIS A 146 17.82 13.83 1.91
N ASP A 147 16.67 13.14 1.90
CA ASP A 147 15.97 12.80 3.14
C ASP A 147 16.85 11.88 4.00
N LEU A 148 16.94 12.18 5.29
CA LEU A 148 17.81 11.47 6.22
C LEU A 148 17.32 10.05 6.53
N ASP A 149 16.00 9.80 6.43
CA ASP A 149 15.41 8.50 6.70
C ASP A 149 14.40 8.12 5.60
N THR A 150 14.93 7.58 4.51
CA THR A 150 14.12 7.13 3.35
C THR A 150 13.25 5.92 3.68
N ASP A 151 13.60 5.13 4.71
CA ASP A 151 12.88 3.91 5.06
C ASP A 151 11.52 4.23 5.69
N GLU A 152 11.40 5.32 6.47
CA GLU A 152 10.13 5.77 7.03
C GLU A 152 9.12 6.16 5.94
N VAL A 153 9.58 6.90 4.94
CA VAL A 153 8.77 7.30 3.79
C VAL A 153 8.36 6.09 2.97
N THR A 154 9.28 5.11 2.80
CA THR A 154 9.02 3.84 2.13
C THR A 154 7.91 3.04 2.81
N VAL A 155 7.99 2.90 4.15
CA VAL A 155 6.99 2.19 4.95
C VAL A 155 5.64 2.91 4.89
N ALA A 156 5.63 4.23 5.03
CA ALA A 156 4.40 5.02 4.97
C ALA A 156 3.71 4.88 3.60
N ALA A 157 4.44 4.96 2.49
CA ALA A 157 3.89 4.78 1.15
C ALA A 157 3.37 3.35 0.92
N LEU A 158 4.07 2.33 1.44
CA LEU A 158 3.64 0.93 1.35
C LEU A 158 2.33 0.68 2.12
N LEU A 159 2.16 1.32 3.28
CA LEU A 159 1.00 1.14 4.15
C LEU A 159 -0.16 2.09 3.86
N HIS A 160 0.00 3.05 2.96
CA HIS A 160 -0.99 4.10 2.70
C HIS A 160 -2.38 3.55 2.31
N ASP A 161 -2.42 2.49 1.51
CA ASP A 161 -3.66 1.87 1.05
C ASP A 161 -4.06 0.61 1.86
N THR A 162 -3.54 0.43 3.09
CA THR A 162 -3.77 -0.78 3.90
C THR A 162 -5.25 -1.01 4.21
N ALA A 163 -6.03 0.03 4.46
CA ALA A 163 -7.48 -0.11 4.67
C ALA A 163 -8.17 -0.74 3.46
N GLU A 164 -7.82 -0.31 2.24
CA GLU A 164 -8.37 -0.89 1.02
C GLU A 164 -7.95 -2.35 0.85
N ILE A 165 -6.68 -2.67 1.14
CA ILE A 165 -6.16 -4.04 1.12
C ILE A 165 -6.95 -4.94 2.08
N LEU A 166 -7.21 -4.47 3.31
CA LEU A 166 -8.00 -5.22 4.29
C LEU A 166 -9.46 -5.39 3.87
N LEU A 167 -10.06 -4.35 3.28
CA LEU A 167 -11.41 -4.44 2.74
C LEU A 167 -11.50 -5.51 1.63
N TRP A 168 -10.51 -5.64 0.76
CA TRP A 168 -10.45 -6.74 -0.20
C TRP A 168 -10.34 -8.12 0.46
N CYS A 169 -9.60 -8.24 1.59
CA CYS A 169 -9.49 -9.50 2.32
C CYS A 169 -10.79 -9.89 3.04
N PHE A 170 -11.48 -8.91 3.66
CA PHE A 170 -12.54 -9.19 4.63
C PHE A 170 -13.94 -8.78 4.16
N ALA A 171 -14.06 -7.97 3.12
CA ALA A 171 -15.31 -7.53 2.51
C ALA A 171 -15.27 -7.61 0.96
N PRO A 172 -14.84 -8.75 0.38
CA PRO A 172 -14.56 -8.88 -1.06
C PRO A 172 -15.78 -8.53 -1.92
N GLY A 173 -16.99 -8.93 -1.51
CA GLY A 173 -18.22 -8.62 -2.24
C GLY A 173 -18.53 -7.12 -2.32
N LEU A 174 -18.24 -6.37 -1.23
CA LEU A 174 -18.42 -4.92 -1.20
C LEU A 174 -17.40 -4.21 -2.11
N MET A 175 -16.15 -4.68 -2.10
CA MET A 175 -15.10 -4.13 -2.97
C MET A 175 -15.37 -4.41 -4.46
N LEU A 176 -15.91 -5.58 -4.80
CA LEU A 176 -16.34 -5.88 -6.16
C LEU A 176 -17.49 -4.97 -6.62
N ARG A 177 -18.42 -4.61 -5.72
CA ARG A 177 -19.48 -3.64 -6.03
C ARG A 177 -18.91 -2.24 -6.30
N ILE A 178 -17.98 -1.75 -5.47
CA ILE A 178 -17.29 -0.48 -5.69
C ILE A 178 -16.63 -0.47 -7.07
N ARG A 179 -15.89 -1.53 -7.38
CA ARG A 179 -15.22 -1.68 -8.67
C ARG A 179 -16.21 -1.67 -9.84
N ALA A 180 -17.31 -2.41 -9.74
CA ALA A 180 -18.34 -2.44 -10.79
C ALA A 180 -18.97 -1.05 -11.02
N MET A 181 -19.22 -0.26 -9.96
CA MET A 181 -19.71 1.11 -10.08
C MET A 181 -18.71 2.01 -10.84
N GLN A 182 -17.41 1.90 -10.52
CA GLN A 182 -16.37 2.69 -11.20
C GLN A 182 -16.13 2.24 -12.65
N GLU A 183 -16.33 0.97 -12.98
CA GLU A 183 -16.28 0.46 -14.34
C GLU A 183 -17.46 0.95 -15.19
N GLN A 184 -18.65 1.12 -14.58
CA GLN A 184 -19.84 1.68 -15.22
C GLN A 184 -19.75 3.20 -15.40
N GLU A 185 -19.20 3.89 -14.42
CA GLU A 185 -19.05 5.35 -14.42
C GLU A 185 -17.59 5.72 -14.12
N ARG A 186 -16.81 5.92 -15.19
CA ARG A 186 -15.36 6.21 -15.10
C ARG A 186 -15.02 7.53 -14.41
N THR A 187 -15.98 8.45 -14.29
CA THR A 187 -15.84 9.74 -13.61
C THR A 187 -16.10 9.63 -12.11
N LEU A 188 -16.68 8.51 -11.65
CA LEU A 188 -17.02 8.30 -10.24
C LEU A 188 -15.75 8.21 -9.40
N ARG A 189 -15.59 9.13 -8.48
CA ARG A 189 -14.44 9.17 -7.58
C ARG A 189 -14.48 8.01 -6.58
N SER A 190 -13.33 7.44 -6.28
CA SER A 190 -13.21 6.31 -5.35
C SER A 190 -13.84 6.60 -3.98
N ALA A 191 -13.67 7.81 -3.45
CA ALA A 191 -14.25 8.20 -2.18
C ALA A 191 -15.79 8.21 -2.20
N GLU A 192 -16.41 8.58 -3.32
CA GLU A 192 -17.86 8.59 -3.49
C GLU A 192 -18.42 7.17 -3.60
N ALA A 193 -17.78 6.31 -4.40
CA ALA A 193 -18.13 4.90 -4.50
C ALA A 193 -17.98 4.16 -3.16
N GLN A 194 -16.90 4.43 -2.41
CA GLN A 194 -16.68 3.90 -1.07
C GLN A 194 -17.78 4.35 -0.10
N GLN A 195 -18.09 5.65 -0.09
CA GLN A 195 -19.16 6.19 0.75
C GLN A 195 -20.51 5.55 0.44
N ALA A 196 -20.84 5.34 -0.84
CA ALA A 196 -22.09 4.72 -1.27
C ALA A 196 -22.22 3.24 -0.86
N VAL A 197 -21.12 2.47 -0.91
CA VAL A 197 -21.13 1.02 -0.66
C VAL A 197 -20.78 0.65 0.77
N LEU A 198 -19.81 1.35 1.38
CA LEU A 198 -19.28 1.03 2.71
C LEU A 198 -19.84 1.92 3.81
N GLY A 199 -20.47 3.07 3.47
CA GLY A 199 -20.87 4.10 4.41
C GLY A 199 -19.72 4.94 4.97
N ILE A 200 -18.48 4.69 4.52
CA ILE A 200 -17.26 5.35 4.99
C ILE A 200 -16.28 5.55 3.82
N LYS A 201 -15.29 6.43 3.98
CA LYS A 201 -14.17 6.58 3.08
C LYS A 201 -12.98 5.71 3.55
N ALA A 202 -12.26 5.10 2.62
CA ALA A 202 -11.11 4.24 2.96
C ALA A 202 -10.01 5.02 3.70
N MET A 203 -9.80 6.31 3.40
CA MET A 203 -8.81 7.13 4.10
C MET A 203 -9.18 7.36 5.57
N ASP A 204 -10.45 7.60 5.88
CA ASP A 204 -10.89 7.75 7.28
C ASP A 204 -10.67 6.45 8.05
N LEU A 205 -10.95 5.31 7.41
CA LEU A 205 -10.68 3.98 7.97
C LEU A 205 -9.19 3.74 8.14
N GLN A 206 -8.36 4.12 7.17
CA GLN A 206 -6.90 4.00 7.21
C GLN A 206 -6.31 4.67 8.45
N LEU A 207 -6.63 5.93 8.67
CA LEU A 207 -6.13 6.70 9.81
C LEU A 207 -6.68 6.17 11.13
N ALA A 208 -7.95 5.76 11.17
CA ALA A 208 -8.54 5.19 12.37
C ALA A 208 -7.92 3.83 12.75
N LEU A 209 -7.63 2.97 11.78
CA LEU A 209 -6.91 1.70 11.99
C LEU A 209 -5.46 1.93 12.44
N ALA A 210 -4.74 2.87 11.83
CA ALA A 210 -3.38 3.21 12.24
C ALA A 210 -3.33 3.63 13.72
N ARG A 211 -4.32 4.41 14.18
CA ARG A 211 -4.46 4.77 15.61
C ARG A 211 -4.81 3.55 16.48
N ALA A 212 -5.73 2.68 16.02
CA ALA A 212 -6.14 1.49 16.77
C ALA A 212 -4.97 0.51 17.00
N TRP A 213 -4.09 0.35 16.02
CA TRP A 213 -2.86 -0.43 16.14
C TRP A 213 -1.72 0.35 16.81
N ARG A 214 -1.94 1.60 17.19
CA ARG A 214 -0.93 2.47 17.81
C ARG A 214 0.34 2.62 16.97
N LEU A 215 0.18 2.63 15.63
CA LEU A 215 1.34 2.88 14.78
C LEU A 215 2.01 4.21 15.16
N PRO A 216 3.34 4.33 15.01
CA PRO A 216 4.07 5.55 15.33
C PRO A 216 3.43 6.80 14.73
N GLU A 217 3.39 7.89 15.50
CA GLU A 217 2.75 9.15 15.09
C GLU A 217 3.33 9.68 13.77
N LEU A 218 4.64 9.52 13.58
CA LEU A 218 5.30 9.88 12.33
C LEU A 218 4.71 9.13 11.12
N LEU A 219 4.48 7.81 11.23
CA LEU A 219 3.88 7.04 10.15
C LEU A 219 2.43 7.46 9.91
N GLN A 220 1.66 7.72 10.97
CA GLN A 220 0.30 8.24 10.84
C GLN A 220 0.29 9.58 10.09
N THR A 221 1.19 10.51 10.46
CA THR A 221 1.33 11.82 9.82
C THR A 221 1.75 11.69 8.34
N LEU A 222 2.72 10.79 8.04
CA LEU A 222 3.18 10.56 6.67
C LEU A 222 2.09 9.98 5.75
N MET A 223 1.11 9.27 6.30
CA MET A 223 -0.02 8.72 5.56
C MET A 223 -1.25 9.64 5.52
N ASP A 224 -1.22 10.77 6.23
CA ASP A 224 -2.36 11.69 6.28
C ASP A 224 -2.24 12.80 5.24
N ASN A 225 -3.05 12.73 4.19
CA ASN A 225 -3.10 13.70 3.10
C ASN A 225 -3.39 15.15 3.58
N ALA A 226 -4.01 15.33 4.75
CA ALA A 226 -4.23 16.65 5.32
C ALA A 226 -2.93 17.41 5.63
N HIS A 227 -1.83 16.68 5.78
CA HIS A 227 -0.49 17.23 6.03
C HIS A 227 0.38 17.36 4.77
N ALA A 228 -0.19 17.31 3.57
CA ALA A 228 0.53 17.34 2.28
C ALA A 228 1.35 18.63 2.04
N ALA A 229 1.18 19.66 2.85
CA ALA A 229 2.07 20.82 2.85
C ALA A 229 3.50 20.48 3.32
N HIS A 230 3.67 19.45 4.17
CA HIS A 230 4.98 18.97 4.59
C HIS A 230 5.66 18.16 3.49
N PRO A 231 6.93 18.44 3.14
CA PRO A 231 7.60 17.83 2.00
C PRO A 231 7.67 16.30 2.01
N ARG A 232 7.82 15.68 3.17
CA ARG A 232 7.86 14.20 3.30
C ARG A 232 6.46 13.58 3.08
N VAL A 233 5.41 14.22 3.61
CA VAL A 233 4.02 13.80 3.36
C VAL A 233 3.69 13.96 1.89
N ARG A 234 4.04 15.10 1.28
CA ARG A 234 3.84 15.34 -0.15
C ARG A 234 4.53 14.28 -1.01
N ASN A 235 5.73 13.82 -0.60
CA ASN A 235 6.43 12.73 -1.28
C ASN A 235 5.59 11.44 -1.26
N VAL A 236 5.06 11.04 -0.10
CA VAL A 236 4.20 9.85 0.02
C VAL A 236 2.94 10.01 -0.82
N VAL A 237 2.23 11.14 -0.70
CA VAL A 237 0.98 11.40 -1.45
C VAL A 237 1.22 11.33 -2.96
N CYS A 238 2.21 12.06 -3.46
CA CYS A 238 2.53 12.05 -4.89
C CYS A 238 2.91 10.65 -5.40
N ALA A 239 3.66 9.86 -4.60
CA ALA A 239 4.04 8.51 -4.99
C ALA A 239 2.83 7.56 -5.05
N VAL A 240 1.90 7.69 -4.11
CA VAL A 240 0.67 6.89 -4.07
C VAL A 240 -0.26 7.26 -5.21
N ASP A 241 -0.47 8.56 -5.47
CA ASP A 241 -1.37 9.02 -6.54
C ASP A 241 -0.81 8.61 -7.91
N LEU A 242 0.47 8.86 -8.17
CA LEU A 242 1.11 8.43 -9.41
C LEU A 242 1.04 6.90 -9.61
N ALA A 243 1.32 6.11 -8.58
CA ALA A 243 1.23 4.65 -8.67
C ALA A 243 -0.20 4.16 -8.91
N ARG A 244 -1.21 4.86 -8.37
CA ARG A 244 -2.63 4.58 -8.58
C ARG A 244 -3.06 4.83 -10.00
N HIS A 245 -2.68 5.98 -10.57
CA HIS A 245 -3.07 6.34 -11.93
C HIS A 245 -2.27 5.55 -12.98
N LEU A 246 -0.98 5.26 -12.75
CA LEU A 246 -0.20 4.36 -13.60
C LEU A 246 -0.78 2.93 -13.66
N ALA A 247 -1.45 2.47 -12.61
CA ALA A 247 -2.12 1.17 -12.62
C ALA A 247 -3.32 1.11 -13.58
N ASN A 248 -3.87 2.26 -14.00
CA ASN A 248 -4.92 2.35 -15.01
C ASN A 248 -4.35 2.47 -16.44
N GLY A 249 -3.06 2.77 -16.58
CA GLY A 249 -2.38 2.95 -17.87
C GLY A 249 -1.74 4.32 -17.98
N TRP A 250 -0.85 4.50 -18.97
CA TRP A 250 -0.17 5.76 -19.24
C TRP A 250 -1.09 6.83 -19.88
N ASP A 251 -2.28 6.45 -20.27
CA ASP A 251 -3.35 7.27 -20.83
C ASP A 251 -4.35 7.77 -19.76
N ASP A 252 -4.12 7.47 -18.48
CA ASP A 252 -4.96 7.98 -17.40
C ASP A 252 -4.96 9.51 -17.38
N PRO A 253 -6.14 10.16 -17.40
CA PRO A 253 -6.26 11.62 -17.51
C PRO A 253 -5.67 12.40 -16.33
N ALA A 254 -5.41 11.76 -15.18
CA ALA A 254 -4.79 12.42 -14.03
C ALA A 254 -3.25 12.42 -14.08
N LEU A 255 -2.63 11.57 -14.92
CA LEU A 255 -1.17 11.47 -15.00
C LEU A 255 -0.44 12.79 -15.33
N PRO A 256 -0.93 13.67 -16.23
CA PRO A 256 -0.29 14.95 -16.46
C PRO A 256 -0.13 15.81 -15.21
N ASP A 257 -1.16 15.85 -14.36
CA ASP A 257 -1.16 16.61 -13.10
C ASP A 257 -0.24 15.97 -12.06
N ASP A 258 -0.26 14.65 -11.95
CA ASP A 258 0.66 13.91 -11.07
C ASP A 258 2.12 14.14 -11.44
N LEU A 259 2.45 14.02 -12.75
CA LEU A 259 3.81 14.26 -13.23
C LEU A 259 4.25 15.71 -12.98
N ALA A 260 3.34 16.68 -13.14
CA ALA A 260 3.64 18.07 -12.82
C ALA A 260 3.90 18.26 -11.31
N ALA A 261 3.07 17.66 -10.46
CA ALA A 261 3.24 17.72 -9.00
C ALA A 261 4.56 17.10 -8.54
N VAL A 262 4.94 15.95 -9.12
CA VAL A 262 6.21 15.27 -8.81
C VAL A 262 7.40 16.05 -9.37
N SER A 263 7.33 16.60 -10.59
CA SER A 263 8.37 17.48 -11.15
C SER A 263 8.63 18.68 -10.25
N GLN A 264 7.57 19.31 -9.75
CA GLN A 264 7.67 20.41 -8.79
C GLN A 264 8.29 19.96 -7.46
N LEU A 265 7.88 18.78 -6.93
CA LEU A 265 8.41 18.23 -5.69
C LEU A 265 9.92 17.98 -5.76
N LEU A 266 10.38 17.45 -6.90
CA LEU A 266 11.77 17.04 -7.09
C LEU A 266 12.66 18.13 -7.72
N GLY A 267 12.08 19.19 -8.28
CA GLY A 267 12.81 20.23 -9.00
C GLY A 267 13.45 19.72 -10.29
N ILE A 268 12.85 18.71 -10.97
CA ILE A 268 13.37 18.13 -12.22
C ILE A 268 12.35 18.28 -13.36
N GLY A 269 12.87 18.31 -14.60
CA GLY A 269 12.02 18.37 -15.78
C GLY A 269 11.24 17.06 -16.01
N ARG A 270 10.13 17.17 -16.78
CA ARG A 270 9.23 16.04 -17.06
C ARG A 270 9.94 14.85 -17.72
N GLU A 271 10.84 15.10 -18.67
CA GLU A 271 11.57 14.03 -19.37
C GLU A 271 12.45 13.24 -18.40
N ALA A 272 13.24 13.94 -17.57
CA ALA A 272 14.08 13.31 -16.56
C ALA A 272 13.25 12.54 -15.52
N LEU A 273 12.05 13.01 -15.19
CA LEU A 273 11.12 12.31 -14.32
C LEU A 273 10.61 11.03 -14.98
N ILE A 274 10.19 11.07 -16.24
CA ILE A 274 9.72 9.89 -16.98
C ILE A 274 10.82 8.84 -17.08
N ASP A 275 12.04 9.22 -17.43
CA ASP A 275 13.19 8.32 -17.46
C ASP A 275 13.45 7.66 -16.09
N ARG A 276 13.28 8.44 -15.02
CA ARG A 276 13.44 7.94 -13.66
C ARG A 276 12.35 6.93 -13.27
N ILE A 277 11.10 7.22 -13.59
CA ILE A 277 9.95 6.32 -13.38
C ILE A 277 10.14 5.04 -14.19
N GLY A 278 10.65 5.14 -15.42
CA GLY A 278 10.92 4.02 -16.32
C GLY A 278 11.89 2.95 -15.77
N ARG A 279 12.64 3.27 -14.71
CA ARG A 279 13.46 2.27 -14.01
C ARG A 279 12.61 1.28 -13.21
N PHE A 280 11.39 1.63 -12.88
CA PHE A 280 10.49 0.87 -12.02
C PHE A 280 9.25 0.35 -12.74
N VAL A 281 8.88 1.00 -13.87
CA VAL A 281 7.69 0.65 -14.67
C VAL A 281 8.06 0.61 -16.14
N SER A 282 7.48 -0.32 -16.90
CA SER A 282 7.61 -0.32 -18.36
C SER A 282 6.91 0.90 -18.94
N ILE A 283 7.64 1.72 -19.68
CA ILE A 283 7.10 2.85 -20.44
C ILE A 283 6.65 2.29 -21.80
N PRO A 284 5.39 2.53 -22.25
CA PRO A 284 5.01 2.16 -23.60
C PRO A 284 5.85 2.95 -24.62
N PRO A 285 6.19 2.37 -25.78
CA PRO A 285 6.88 3.07 -26.83
C PRO A 285 6.07 4.32 -27.20
N ALA A 286 6.78 5.45 -27.44
CA ALA A 286 6.14 6.69 -27.88
C ALA A 286 5.27 6.39 -29.11
N GLN A 287 3.98 6.73 -29.05
CA GLN A 287 3.15 6.67 -30.24
C GLN A 287 3.75 7.59 -31.29
N PRO A 288 3.95 7.11 -32.53
CA PRO A 288 4.37 8.01 -33.59
C PRO A 288 3.32 9.12 -33.71
N PRO A 289 3.75 10.38 -34.00
CA PRO A 289 2.81 11.47 -34.21
C PRO A 289 1.77 11.00 -35.22
N ALA A 290 0.49 11.26 -34.94
CA ALA A 290 -0.61 10.93 -35.83
C ALA A 290 -0.26 11.53 -37.20
N GLU A 291 -0.15 10.69 -38.23
CA GLU A 291 0.01 11.17 -39.61
C GLU A 291 -1.14 12.12 -39.88
N VAL A 292 -0.82 13.40 -40.07
CA VAL A 292 -1.75 14.37 -40.57
C VAL A 292 -2.08 13.92 -41.99
N GLN A 293 -3.26 13.30 -42.15
CA GLN A 293 -3.76 13.01 -43.50
C GLN A 293 -3.82 14.33 -44.26
N PRO A 294 -3.18 14.44 -45.44
CA PRO A 294 -3.30 15.64 -46.26
C PRO A 294 -4.79 15.84 -46.58
N GLU A 295 -5.30 17.01 -46.27
CA GLU A 295 -6.64 17.45 -46.75
C GLU A 295 -6.71 17.26 -48.25
N ASP A 296 -7.67 16.46 -48.68
CA ASP A 296 -7.98 16.27 -50.11
C ASP A 296 -8.34 17.62 -50.69
N PRO A 297 -7.62 18.14 -51.73
CA PRO A 297 -7.98 19.40 -52.36
C PRO A 297 -9.33 19.21 -53.03
N ALA A 298 -10.33 19.96 -52.54
CA ALA A 298 -11.66 20.02 -53.10
C ALA A 298 -11.61 20.12 -54.64
N THR A 299 -12.20 19.13 -55.28
CA THR A 299 -12.46 19.15 -56.75
C THR A 299 -13.50 20.21 -57.07
N PRO A 300 -13.33 20.95 -58.19
CA PRO A 300 -14.13 22.12 -58.53
C PRO A 300 -15.58 21.81 -58.92
#